data_131d49c14921a031abd3f0ee080772dd
#
_entry.id   131d49c14921a031abd3f0ee080772dd
#
_cell.length_a   1.000
_cell.length_b   1.000
_cell.length_c   1.000
_cell.angle_alpha   90.00
_cell.angle_beta   90.00
_cell.angle_gamma   90.00
#
_symmetry.space_group_name_H-M   'P 1'
#
loop_
_entity.id
_entity.type
_entity.pdbx_description
1 polymer ?
#
loop_
_entity_poly.entity_id
_entity_poly.type
_entity_poly.pdbx_seq_one_letter_code
_entity_poly.pdbx_strand_id
1 'polypeptide(L)'
;MAAVRWAFEHTVERFREAGEAADDRHDAFRSIGREYERLISDRRYLGIQLQAYASTDDPEIQSVVQEGFGNLVLEIVKHTDPTPAQLATFLGRGMLMNVAGAMGVLESETGWAGLVRDGCIGGFEEFHEEFYEKHD
;
A
#
# COMPACT_ATOMS: atom_id res chain seq x y z
N MET A 1 14.06 1.68 -15.65
CA MET A 1 13.95 2.93 -14.86
C MET A 1 12.68 3.69 -15.14
N ALA A 2 12.34 3.95 -16.40
CA ALA A 2 11.08 4.63 -16.73
C ALA A 2 9.84 3.92 -16.18
N ALA A 3 9.80 2.59 -16.26
CA ALA A 3 8.67 1.81 -15.74
C ALA A 3 8.55 1.91 -14.22
N VAL A 4 9.67 1.92 -13.50
CA VAL A 4 9.68 2.04 -12.03
C VAL A 4 9.18 3.43 -11.61
N ARG A 5 9.67 4.48 -12.26
CA ARG A 5 9.22 5.86 -11.99
C ARG A 5 7.72 5.98 -12.26
N TRP A 6 7.27 5.46 -13.38
CA TRP A 6 5.85 5.48 -13.74
C TRP A 6 5.01 4.78 -12.68
N ALA A 7 5.45 3.60 -12.21
CA ALA A 7 4.69 2.84 -11.22
C ALA A 7 4.52 3.64 -9.91
N PHE A 8 5.58 4.28 -9.41
CA PHE A 8 5.48 5.10 -8.21
C PHE A 8 4.63 6.36 -8.43
N GLU A 9 4.84 7.06 -9.53
CA GLU A 9 4.05 8.26 -9.86
C GLU A 9 2.57 7.94 -10.02
N HIS A 10 2.26 6.83 -10.66
CA HIS A 10 0.90 6.36 -10.83
C HIS A 10 0.25 6.03 -9.48
N THR A 11 0.99 5.38 -8.59
CA THR A 11 0.52 5.06 -7.24
C THR A 11 0.24 6.33 -6.45
N VAL A 12 1.17 7.28 -6.46
CA VAL A 12 1.01 8.57 -5.77
C VAL A 12 -0.22 9.30 -6.26
N GLU A 13 -0.43 9.35 -7.57
CA GLU A 13 -1.60 10.01 -8.16
C GLU A 13 -2.91 9.36 -7.74
N ARG A 14 -2.96 8.03 -7.75
CA ARG A 14 -4.16 7.29 -7.32
C ARG A 14 -4.43 7.50 -5.83
N PHE A 15 -3.39 7.55 -5.02
CA PHE A 15 -3.53 7.83 -3.58
C PHE A 15 -3.99 9.28 -3.33
N ARG A 16 -3.49 10.22 -4.13
CA ARG A 16 -3.93 11.61 -4.06
C ARG A 16 -5.43 11.73 -4.34
N GLU A 17 -5.90 11.12 -5.42
CA GLU A 17 -7.32 11.12 -5.77
C GLU A 17 -8.18 10.51 -4.65
N ALA A 18 -7.76 9.36 -4.12
CA ALA A 18 -8.47 8.70 -3.03
C ALA A 18 -8.50 9.53 -1.75
N GLY A 19 -7.36 10.13 -1.41
CA GLY A 19 -7.25 10.98 -0.22
C GLY A 19 -8.06 12.27 -0.32
N GLU A 20 -8.04 12.92 -1.47
CA GLU A 20 -8.79 14.15 -1.71
C GLU A 20 -10.30 13.93 -1.70
N ALA A 21 -10.76 12.74 -2.13
CA ALA A 21 -12.17 12.38 -2.13
C ALA A 21 -12.68 11.91 -0.76
N ALA A 22 -11.79 11.64 0.19
CA ALA A 22 -12.16 11.13 1.50
C ALA A 22 -12.79 12.22 2.38
N ASP A 23 -13.73 11.81 3.23
CA ASP A 23 -14.46 12.72 4.13
C ASP A 23 -13.62 13.13 5.35
N ASP A 24 -12.77 12.22 5.82
CA ASP A 24 -11.91 12.44 6.97
C ASP A 24 -10.67 11.51 6.90
N ARG A 25 -9.79 11.58 7.91
CA ARG A 25 -8.55 10.79 7.90
C ARG A 25 -8.80 9.29 8.00
N HIS A 26 -9.85 8.86 8.68
CA HIS A 26 -10.22 7.44 8.75
C HIS A 26 -10.64 6.94 7.37
N ASP A 27 -11.48 7.71 6.70
CA ASP A 27 -11.93 7.40 5.35
C ASP A 27 -10.75 7.43 4.36
N ALA A 28 -9.81 8.34 4.56
CA ALA A 28 -8.60 8.42 3.73
C ALA A 28 -7.77 7.13 3.81
N PHE A 29 -7.51 6.61 5.01
CA PHE A 29 -6.82 5.33 5.15
C PHE A 29 -7.52 4.21 4.41
N ARG A 30 -8.83 4.10 4.62
CA ARG A 30 -9.64 3.06 3.98
C ARG A 30 -9.64 3.19 2.47
N SER A 31 -9.84 4.40 1.97
CA SER A 31 -9.91 4.67 0.53
C SER A 31 -8.57 4.42 -0.15
N ILE A 32 -7.47 4.84 0.47
CA ILE A 32 -6.12 4.60 -0.05
C ILE A 32 -5.82 3.10 -0.04
N GLY A 33 -6.17 2.39 1.02
CA GLY A 33 -5.99 0.94 1.10
C GLY A 33 -6.74 0.19 0.01
N ARG A 34 -7.99 0.57 -0.26
CA ARG A 34 -8.80 -0.01 -1.34
C ARG A 34 -8.21 0.28 -2.72
N GLU A 35 -7.71 1.50 -2.90
CA GLU A 35 -7.08 1.87 -4.17
C GLU A 35 -5.82 1.06 -4.42
N TYR A 36 -5.04 0.82 -3.37
CA TYR A 36 -3.85 -0.02 -3.46
C TYR A 36 -4.21 -1.46 -3.84
N GLU A 37 -5.27 -1.99 -3.26
CA GLU A 37 -5.79 -3.31 -3.59
C GLU A 37 -6.12 -3.43 -5.08
N ARG A 38 -6.73 -2.40 -5.66
CA ARG A 38 -7.01 -2.35 -7.10
C ARG A 38 -5.73 -2.32 -7.93
N LEU A 39 -4.76 -1.52 -7.51
CA LEU A 39 -3.48 -1.40 -8.23
C LEU A 39 -2.75 -2.73 -8.30
N ILE A 40 -2.65 -3.46 -7.20
CA ILE A 40 -1.92 -4.73 -7.17
C ILE A 40 -2.65 -5.89 -7.85
N SER A 41 -3.92 -5.71 -8.21
CA SER A 41 -4.64 -6.69 -9.01
C SER A 41 -4.10 -6.75 -10.44
N ASP A 42 -3.41 -5.70 -10.90
CA ASP A 42 -2.66 -5.70 -12.14
C ASP A 42 -1.29 -6.34 -11.89
N ARG A 43 -1.09 -7.54 -12.39
CA ARG A 43 0.15 -8.30 -12.18
C ARG A 43 1.38 -7.62 -12.81
N ARG A 44 1.21 -6.85 -13.85
CA ARG A 44 2.32 -6.11 -14.47
C ARG A 44 2.81 -5.00 -13.55
N TYR A 45 1.89 -4.27 -12.97
CA TYR A 45 2.20 -3.22 -11.99
C TYR A 45 2.90 -3.82 -10.77
N LEU A 46 2.34 -4.88 -10.20
CA LEU A 46 2.90 -5.57 -9.04
C LEU A 46 4.31 -6.11 -9.33
N GLY A 47 4.50 -6.71 -10.50
CA GLY A 47 5.80 -7.24 -10.93
C GLY A 47 6.87 -6.17 -11.04
N ILE A 48 6.55 -5.01 -11.59
CA ILE A 48 7.46 -3.87 -11.68
C ILE A 48 7.90 -3.42 -10.29
N GLN A 49 6.96 -3.29 -9.37
CA GLN A 49 7.23 -2.83 -8.02
C GLN A 49 8.13 -3.81 -7.25
N LEU A 50 7.80 -5.09 -7.26
CA LEU A 50 8.57 -6.11 -6.55
C LEU A 50 9.96 -6.27 -7.14
N GLN A 51 10.09 -6.23 -8.46
CA GLN A 51 11.39 -6.32 -9.13
C GLN A 51 12.26 -5.11 -8.76
N ALA A 52 11.68 -3.93 -8.66
CA ALA A 52 12.40 -2.71 -8.27
C ALA A 52 12.97 -2.86 -6.85
N TYR A 53 12.19 -3.33 -5.90
CA TYR A 53 12.67 -3.56 -4.53
C TYR A 53 13.78 -4.60 -4.48
N ALA A 54 13.70 -5.63 -5.30
CA ALA A 54 14.71 -6.70 -5.35
C ALA A 54 16.00 -6.27 -6.05
N SER A 55 16.01 -5.14 -6.74
CA SER A 55 17.14 -4.68 -7.56
C SER A 55 17.87 -3.46 -6.98
N THR A 56 17.68 -3.17 -5.70
CA THR A 56 18.24 -1.97 -5.04
C THR A 56 19.73 -2.09 -4.69
N ASP A 57 20.37 -3.18 -5.03
CA ASP A 57 21.83 -3.28 -5.05
C ASP A 57 22.43 -2.40 -6.16
N ASP A 58 21.66 -2.06 -7.19
CA ASP A 58 22.03 -1.03 -8.18
C ASP A 58 21.76 0.35 -7.58
N PRO A 59 22.78 1.22 -7.42
CA PRO A 59 22.58 2.53 -6.78
C PRO A 59 21.59 3.45 -7.50
N GLU A 60 21.48 3.35 -8.82
CA GLU A 60 20.52 4.14 -9.59
C GLU A 60 19.09 3.70 -9.29
N ILE A 61 18.85 2.40 -9.25
CA ILE A 61 17.53 1.85 -8.91
C ILE A 61 17.18 2.17 -7.45
N GLN A 62 18.16 2.02 -6.55
CA GLN A 62 17.97 2.38 -5.14
C GLN A 62 17.51 3.83 -4.98
N SER A 63 18.15 4.76 -5.67
CA SER A 63 17.80 6.18 -5.61
C SER A 63 16.39 6.44 -6.11
N VAL A 64 15.99 5.82 -7.22
CA VAL A 64 14.65 5.97 -7.79
C VAL A 64 13.60 5.38 -6.85
N VAL A 65 13.87 4.21 -6.26
CA VAL A 65 12.96 3.56 -5.31
C VAL A 65 12.80 4.40 -4.05
N GLN A 66 13.90 4.91 -3.49
CA GLN A 66 13.83 5.77 -2.30
C GLN A 66 13.02 7.03 -2.54
N GLU A 67 13.24 7.70 -3.67
CA GLU A 67 12.48 8.88 -4.04
C GLU A 67 11.00 8.57 -4.24
N GLY A 68 10.70 7.53 -5.02
CA GLY A 68 9.33 7.14 -5.31
C GLY A 68 8.57 6.70 -4.06
N PHE A 69 9.19 5.87 -3.23
CA PHE A 69 8.58 5.41 -1.98
C PHE A 69 8.39 6.58 -0.99
N GLY A 70 9.36 7.49 -0.90
CA GLY A 70 9.26 8.68 -0.06
C GLY A 70 8.08 9.55 -0.47
N ASN A 71 7.88 9.78 -1.76
CA ASN A 71 6.75 10.55 -2.27
C ASN A 71 5.42 9.86 -1.95
N LEU A 72 5.37 8.55 -2.05
CA LEU A 72 4.20 7.76 -1.70
C LEU A 72 3.85 7.90 -0.21
N VAL A 73 4.85 7.78 0.66
CA VAL A 73 4.68 7.93 2.11
C VAL A 73 4.17 9.34 2.45
N LEU A 74 4.76 10.37 1.84
CA LEU A 74 4.34 11.75 2.09
C LEU A 74 2.90 12.00 1.64
N GLU A 75 2.47 11.39 0.55
CA GLU A 75 1.07 11.49 0.11
C GLU A 75 0.12 10.82 1.11
N ILE A 76 0.48 9.67 1.65
CA ILE A 76 -0.31 9.01 2.70
C ILE A 76 -0.40 9.91 3.95
N VAL A 77 0.74 10.41 4.41
CA VAL A 77 0.84 11.26 5.61
C VAL A 77 -0.03 12.51 5.47
N LYS A 78 -0.02 13.12 4.30
CA LYS A 78 -0.79 14.33 4.01
C LYS A 78 -2.29 14.15 4.28
N HIS A 79 -2.85 12.99 3.96
CA HIS A 79 -4.28 12.73 4.06
C HIS A 79 -4.68 12.07 5.38
N THR A 80 -3.76 11.40 6.07
CA THR A 80 -4.09 10.55 7.22
C THR A 80 -3.55 11.06 8.55
N ASP A 81 -2.53 11.91 8.53
CA ASP A 81 -1.87 12.43 9.73
C ASP A 81 -1.57 11.31 10.76
N PRO A 82 -0.80 10.29 10.38
CA PRO A 82 -0.62 9.10 11.21
C PRO A 82 0.48 9.27 12.24
N THR A 83 0.39 8.52 13.33
CA THR A 83 1.57 8.28 14.15
C THR A 83 2.54 7.37 13.39
N PRO A 84 3.84 7.33 13.77
CA PRO A 84 4.79 6.40 13.15
C PRO A 84 4.32 4.94 13.22
N ALA A 85 3.70 4.53 14.33
CA ALA A 85 3.19 3.16 14.48
C ALA A 85 2.02 2.87 13.54
N GLN A 86 1.10 3.81 13.39
CA GLN A 86 -0.01 3.69 12.45
C GLN A 86 0.48 3.58 11.01
N LEU A 87 1.44 4.43 10.64
CA LEU A 87 2.04 4.40 9.30
C LEU A 87 2.72 3.06 9.02
N ALA A 88 3.53 2.57 9.97
CA ALA A 88 4.22 1.30 9.83
C ALA A 88 3.26 0.13 9.68
N THR A 89 2.17 0.12 10.44
CA THR A 89 1.15 -0.92 10.34
C THR A 89 0.44 -0.86 8.98
N PHE A 90 0.08 0.33 8.52
CA PHE A 90 -0.55 0.52 7.22
C PHE A 90 0.36 0.04 6.08
N LEU A 91 1.63 0.48 6.10
CA LEU A 91 2.61 0.08 5.09
C LEU A 91 2.91 -1.42 5.16
N GLY A 92 2.98 -1.99 6.36
CA GLY A 92 3.20 -3.42 6.55
C GLY A 92 2.09 -4.27 5.94
N ARG A 93 0.84 -3.86 6.09
CA ARG A 93 -0.30 -4.53 5.44
C ARG A 93 -0.21 -4.43 3.93
N GLY A 94 0.16 -3.27 3.40
CA GLY A 94 0.36 -3.07 1.97
C GLY A 94 1.45 -3.98 1.41
N MET A 95 2.56 -4.11 2.12
CA MET A 95 3.65 -5.01 1.71
C MET A 95 3.24 -6.48 1.77
N LEU A 96 2.49 -6.88 2.79
CA LEU A 96 1.95 -8.23 2.86
C LEU A 96 1.01 -8.50 1.67
N MET A 97 0.18 -7.54 1.29
CA MET A 97 -0.67 -7.64 0.11
C MET A 97 0.15 -7.84 -1.17
N ASN A 98 1.27 -7.14 -1.30
CA ASN A 98 2.17 -7.31 -2.45
C ASN A 98 2.66 -8.76 -2.55
N VAL A 99 3.17 -9.30 -1.45
CA VAL A 99 3.71 -10.66 -1.42
C VAL A 99 2.60 -11.69 -1.64
N ALA A 100 1.47 -11.52 -0.97
CA ALA A 100 0.31 -12.39 -1.11
C ALA A 100 -0.25 -12.35 -2.54
N GLY A 101 -0.31 -11.16 -3.14
CA GLY A 101 -0.72 -10.99 -4.54
C GLY A 101 0.23 -11.70 -5.49
N ALA A 102 1.53 -11.56 -5.27
CA ALA A 102 2.54 -12.23 -6.10
C ALA A 102 2.46 -13.75 -6.01
N MET A 103 2.14 -14.30 -4.85
CA MET A 103 1.96 -15.74 -4.65
C MET A 103 0.61 -16.26 -5.14
N GLY A 104 -0.31 -15.38 -5.50
CA GLY A 104 -1.65 -15.77 -5.93
C GLY A 104 -2.59 -16.18 -4.79
N VAL A 105 -2.22 -15.92 -3.52
CA VAL A 105 -3.03 -16.35 -2.37
C VAL A 105 -4.21 -15.42 -2.07
N LEU A 106 -4.23 -14.21 -2.63
CA LEU A 106 -5.37 -13.30 -2.46
C LEU A 106 -6.65 -13.82 -3.11
N GLU A 107 -6.54 -14.77 -4.04
CA GLU A 107 -7.67 -15.41 -4.71
C GLU A 107 -8.16 -16.65 -3.97
N SER A 108 -7.43 -17.15 -2.97
CA SER A 108 -7.80 -18.32 -2.21
C SER A 108 -8.72 -17.96 -1.05
N GLU A 109 -9.72 -18.81 -0.80
CA GLU A 109 -10.71 -18.60 0.26
C GLU A 109 -10.55 -19.56 1.43
N THR A 110 -9.61 -20.51 1.35
CA THR A 110 -9.51 -21.60 2.31
C THR A 110 -8.14 -21.70 2.95
N GLY A 111 -8.08 -22.31 4.14
CA GLY A 111 -6.85 -22.60 4.85
C GLY A 111 -6.11 -21.32 5.26
N TRP A 112 -4.79 -21.42 5.35
CA TRP A 112 -3.95 -20.29 5.75
C TRP A 112 -4.02 -19.14 4.73
N ALA A 113 -4.17 -19.46 3.46
CA ALA A 113 -4.28 -18.45 2.40
C ALA A 113 -5.51 -17.56 2.60
N GLY A 114 -6.63 -18.16 3.00
CA GLY A 114 -7.84 -17.40 3.34
C GLY A 114 -7.63 -16.47 4.53
N LEU A 115 -6.91 -16.93 5.56
CA LEU A 115 -6.57 -16.10 6.72
C LEU A 115 -5.71 -14.89 6.33
N VAL A 116 -4.71 -15.10 5.49
CA VAL A 116 -3.84 -14.02 5.00
C VAL A 116 -4.65 -13.02 4.20
N ARG A 117 -5.46 -13.50 3.28
CA ARG A 117 -6.31 -12.63 2.45
C ARG A 117 -7.24 -11.78 3.30
N ASP A 118 -7.94 -12.40 4.23
CA ASP A 118 -8.90 -11.69 5.09
C ASP A 118 -8.20 -10.65 5.96
N GLY A 119 -7.02 -10.95 6.47
CA GLY A 119 -6.22 -10.01 7.25
C GLY A 119 -5.71 -8.83 6.43
N CYS A 120 -5.36 -9.05 5.16
CA CYS A 120 -4.89 -7.99 4.28
C CYS A 120 -6.02 -7.08 3.80
N ILE A 121 -7.12 -7.68 3.32
CA ILE A 121 -8.18 -6.97 2.62
C ILE A 121 -9.22 -6.42 3.58
N GLY A 122 -9.76 -7.27 4.44
CA GLY A 122 -10.79 -6.89 5.42
C GLY A 122 -10.25 -6.11 6.59
N GLY A 123 -8.97 -6.29 6.91
CA GLY A 123 -8.35 -5.74 8.10
C GLY A 123 -8.17 -4.23 8.12
N PHE A 124 -8.28 -3.54 6.99
CA PHE A 124 -8.16 -2.08 6.99
C PHE A 124 -9.29 -1.40 7.76
N GLU A 125 -10.49 -1.91 7.68
CA GLU A 125 -11.64 -1.35 8.41
C GLU A 125 -11.51 -1.61 9.91
N GLU A 126 -11.21 -2.84 10.31
CA GLU A 126 -10.99 -3.19 11.71
C GLU A 126 -9.81 -2.41 12.31
N PHE A 127 -8.73 -2.27 11.55
CA PHE A 127 -7.57 -1.50 11.96
C PHE A 127 -7.92 -0.05 12.28
N HIS A 128 -8.77 0.56 11.46
CA HIS A 128 -9.16 1.95 11.68
C HIS A 128 -9.98 2.11 12.95
N GLU A 129 -11.01 1.32 13.13
CA GLU A 129 -11.85 1.39 14.31
C GLU A 129 -11.04 1.17 15.58
N GLU A 130 -10.30 0.08 15.64
CA GLU A 130 -9.51 -0.26 16.81
C GLU A 130 -8.42 0.76 17.11
N PHE A 131 -7.70 1.20 16.08
CA PHE A 131 -6.55 2.06 16.25
C PHE A 131 -6.94 3.49 16.65
N TYR A 132 -7.93 4.04 15.99
CA TYR A 132 -8.34 5.41 16.26
C TYR A 132 -9.16 5.56 17.54
N GLU A 133 -9.97 4.59 17.87
CA GLU A 133 -10.69 4.59 19.14
C GLU A 133 -9.76 4.55 20.35
N LYS A 134 -8.62 3.87 20.22
CA LYS A 134 -7.64 3.75 21.32
C LYS A 134 -6.69 4.95 21.42
N HIS A 135 -6.46 5.67 20.33
CA HIS A 135 -5.39 6.66 20.26
C HIS A 135 -5.87 8.09 19.97
N ASP A 136 -7.12 8.26 19.71
CA ASP A 136 -7.77 9.55 19.64
C ASP A 136 -8.43 9.87 20.97
#